data_42fc5eb932bea0ea1fb0afac428a1443
#
_entry.id   42fc5eb932bea0ea1fb0afac428a1443
#
_cell.length_a   1.000
_cell.length_b   1.000
_cell.length_c   1.000
_cell.angle_alpha   90.00
_cell.angle_beta   90.00
_cell.angle_gamma   90.00
#
_symmetry.space_group_name_H-M   'P 1'
#
loop_
_entity.id
_entity.type
_entity.pdbx_description
1 polymer ?
#
loop_
_entity_poly.entity_id
_entity_poly.type
_entity_poly.pdbx_seq_one_letter_code
_entity_poly.pdbx_strand_id
1 'polypeptide(L)'
;MKDLLDAPLYVDDTPSLSVFELRTKARRLVREHGVRIIIIDYLQLMNASGMAFGSRQEEVSTISRSLKGLAKELNIPIIALSQLNRGVESREGLEGKRPQLSDLRESGAIEQDADMVCFIHRPEYYKIFQDDKGNDLRGMAEIIIAKHRNGAVGDVLLRFKGEY
;
A
#
# COMPACT_ATOMS: atom_id res chain seq x y z
N MET A 1 -21.10 0.18 -15.02
CA MET A 1 -20.82 -1.26 -14.75
C MET A 1 -20.52 -2.08 -15.99
N LYS A 2 -21.15 -1.82 -17.16
CA LYS A 2 -20.83 -2.57 -18.40
C LYS A 2 -19.35 -2.51 -18.80
N ASP A 3 -18.70 -1.37 -18.64
CA ASP A 3 -17.30 -1.17 -19.05
C ASP A 3 -16.27 -1.94 -18.20
N LEU A 4 -16.67 -2.39 -16.99
CA LEU A 4 -15.82 -3.21 -16.13
C LEU A 4 -15.90 -4.71 -16.45
N LEU A 5 -16.97 -5.18 -17.07
CA LEU A 5 -17.15 -6.61 -17.38
C LEU A 5 -16.19 -7.07 -18.48
N ASP A 6 -15.83 -6.17 -19.39
CA ASP A 6 -14.91 -6.46 -20.50
C ASP A 6 -13.47 -5.96 -20.21
N ALA A 7 -13.23 -5.36 -19.02
CA ALA A 7 -11.91 -4.92 -18.63
C ALA A 7 -11.00 -6.13 -18.31
N PRO A 8 -9.71 -6.08 -18.69
CA PRO A 8 -8.75 -7.13 -18.39
C PRO A 8 -8.32 -7.09 -16.90
N LEU A 9 -9.31 -7.28 -16.01
CA LEU A 9 -9.15 -7.31 -14.57
C LEU A 9 -9.21 -8.76 -14.08
N TYR A 10 -8.14 -9.21 -13.45
CA TYR A 10 -8.01 -10.56 -12.87
C TYR A 10 -7.98 -10.43 -11.37
N VAL A 11 -8.89 -11.09 -10.67
CA VAL A 11 -8.97 -11.09 -9.20
C VAL A 11 -8.57 -12.46 -8.70
N ASP A 12 -7.64 -12.50 -7.76
CA ASP A 12 -7.22 -13.70 -7.04
C ASP A 12 -7.59 -13.51 -5.55
N ASP A 13 -8.55 -14.26 -5.09
CA ASP A 13 -9.08 -14.22 -3.72
C ASP A 13 -8.50 -15.34 -2.83
N THR A 14 -7.38 -15.96 -3.24
CA THR A 14 -6.71 -17.00 -2.46
C THR A 14 -6.29 -16.46 -1.10
N PRO A 15 -6.81 -17.01 0.02
CA PRO A 15 -6.43 -16.56 1.35
C PRO A 15 -4.97 -16.91 1.65
N SER A 16 -4.27 -15.99 2.33
CA SER A 16 -2.88 -16.17 2.75
C SER A 16 -1.94 -16.58 1.61
N LEU A 17 -2.07 -15.92 0.46
CA LEU A 17 -1.26 -16.18 -0.73
C LEU A 17 0.24 -16.04 -0.41
N SER A 18 1.03 -17.06 -0.73
CA SER A 18 2.48 -17.00 -0.55
C SER A 18 3.16 -16.20 -1.67
N VAL A 19 4.33 -15.63 -1.37
CA VAL A 19 5.12 -14.91 -2.40
C VAL A 19 5.52 -15.81 -3.57
N PHE A 20 5.70 -17.11 -3.33
CA PHE A 20 6.05 -18.08 -4.38
C PHE A 20 4.87 -18.38 -5.30
N GLU A 21 3.68 -18.55 -4.74
CA GLU A 21 2.44 -18.72 -5.50
C GLU A 21 2.11 -17.47 -6.30
N LEU A 22 2.21 -16.28 -5.67
CA LEU A 22 2.05 -15.00 -6.38
C LEU A 22 2.99 -14.90 -7.57
N ARG A 23 4.27 -15.23 -7.39
CA ARG A 23 5.27 -15.19 -8.46
C ARG A 23 4.89 -16.10 -9.64
N THR A 24 4.43 -17.30 -9.35
CA THR A 24 4.00 -18.27 -10.37
C THR A 24 2.76 -17.78 -11.13
N LYS A 25 1.74 -17.32 -10.40
CA LYS A 25 0.50 -16.77 -10.98
C LYS A 25 0.78 -15.50 -11.80
N ALA A 26 1.60 -14.58 -11.25
CA ALA A 26 1.95 -13.33 -11.91
C ALA A 26 2.68 -13.54 -13.24
N ARG A 27 3.67 -14.44 -13.27
CA ARG A 27 4.40 -14.80 -14.50
C ARG A 27 3.44 -15.30 -15.59
N ARG A 28 2.50 -16.17 -15.21
CA ARG A 28 1.50 -16.69 -16.13
C ARG A 28 0.58 -15.58 -16.65
N LEU A 29 0.04 -14.76 -15.77
CA LEU A 29 -0.87 -13.66 -16.14
C LEU A 29 -0.18 -12.61 -17.04
N VAL A 30 1.06 -12.27 -16.76
CA VAL A 30 1.83 -11.35 -17.62
C VAL A 30 2.06 -11.97 -19.01
N ARG A 31 2.47 -13.25 -19.07
CA ARG A 31 2.78 -13.91 -20.33
C ARG A 31 1.54 -14.19 -21.19
N GLU A 32 0.46 -14.66 -20.57
CA GLU A 32 -0.73 -15.15 -21.29
C GLU A 32 -1.77 -14.05 -21.52
N HIS A 33 -1.84 -13.08 -20.63
CA HIS A 33 -2.87 -12.03 -20.64
C HIS A 33 -2.32 -10.61 -20.72
N GLY A 34 -1.00 -10.45 -20.73
CA GLY A 34 -0.37 -9.14 -20.85
C GLY A 34 -0.64 -8.20 -19.66
N VAL A 35 -0.82 -8.76 -18.45
CA VAL A 35 -1.03 -7.96 -17.23
C VAL A 35 0.12 -6.99 -17.05
N ARG A 36 -0.17 -5.73 -16.75
CA ARG A 36 0.80 -4.63 -16.68
C ARG A 36 0.92 -3.97 -15.32
N ILE A 37 0.11 -4.37 -14.35
CA ILE A 37 0.14 -3.90 -12.97
C ILE A 37 -0.37 -5.00 -12.05
N ILE A 38 0.20 -5.10 -10.86
CA ILE A 38 -0.29 -5.96 -9.78
C ILE A 38 -0.63 -5.09 -8.59
N ILE A 39 -1.81 -5.33 -8.00
CA ILE A 39 -2.24 -4.67 -6.76
C ILE A 39 -2.43 -5.74 -5.71
N ILE A 40 -1.86 -5.55 -4.52
CA ILE A 40 -1.92 -6.48 -3.39
C ILE A 40 -2.66 -5.80 -2.24
N ASP A 41 -3.78 -6.36 -1.82
CA ASP A 41 -4.56 -5.91 -0.68
C ASP A 41 -4.63 -7.03 0.38
N TYR A 42 -3.84 -6.98 1.40
CA TYR A 42 -2.71 -6.14 1.75
C TYR A 42 -1.52 -7.01 2.21
N LEU A 43 -0.32 -6.43 2.34
CA LEU A 43 0.93 -7.18 2.59
C LEU A 43 0.87 -8.11 3.79
N GLN A 44 0.20 -7.69 4.85
CA GLN A 44 0.12 -8.47 6.09
C GLN A 44 -0.77 -9.72 5.99
N LEU A 45 -1.49 -9.92 4.89
CA LEU A 45 -2.19 -11.18 4.61
C LEU A 45 -1.31 -12.19 3.86
N MET A 46 -0.20 -11.75 3.28
CA MET A 46 0.73 -12.63 2.59
C MET A 46 1.59 -13.43 3.57
N ASN A 47 2.12 -14.54 3.10
CA ASN A 47 3.09 -15.34 3.81
C ASN A 47 4.31 -15.67 2.92
N ALA A 48 5.38 -16.13 3.56
CA ALA A 48 6.56 -16.64 2.87
C ALA A 48 6.74 -18.14 3.21
N SER A 49 5.71 -18.94 2.90
CA SER A 49 5.63 -20.37 3.20
C SER A 49 6.91 -21.13 2.81
N GLY A 50 7.31 -22.05 3.67
CA GLY A 50 8.49 -22.88 3.48
C GLY A 50 9.79 -22.31 4.06
N MET A 51 9.73 -21.12 4.67
CA MET A 51 10.83 -20.51 5.41
C MET A 51 10.48 -20.42 6.89
N ALA A 52 11.46 -20.64 7.77
CA ALA A 52 11.32 -20.39 9.21
C ALA A 52 11.77 -18.94 9.49
N PHE A 53 10.92 -18.16 10.16
CA PHE A 53 11.21 -16.79 10.56
C PHE A 53 11.21 -16.67 12.07
N GLY A 54 12.13 -15.89 12.62
CA GLY A 54 12.18 -15.57 14.05
C GLY A 54 11.08 -14.59 14.47
N SER A 55 10.54 -13.83 13.53
CA SER A 55 9.50 -12.84 13.77
C SER A 55 8.66 -12.56 12.52
N ARG A 56 7.43 -12.01 12.72
CA ARG A 56 6.60 -11.53 11.64
C ARG A 56 7.26 -10.41 10.84
N GLN A 57 8.06 -9.60 11.49
CA GLN A 57 8.80 -8.51 10.88
C GLN A 57 9.83 -9.02 9.85
N GLU A 58 10.54 -10.10 10.15
CA GLU A 58 11.46 -10.74 9.19
C GLU A 58 10.72 -11.32 8.00
N GLU A 59 9.58 -11.94 8.24
CA GLU A 59 8.72 -12.46 7.17
C GLU A 59 8.24 -11.35 6.24
N VAL A 60 7.70 -10.25 6.77
CA VAL A 60 7.26 -9.09 5.99
C VAL A 60 8.43 -8.46 5.22
N SER A 61 9.61 -8.41 5.81
CA SER A 61 10.83 -7.94 5.13
C SER A 61 11.20 -8.82 3.94
N THR A 62 11.06 -10.14 4.08
CA THR A 62 11.30 -11.09 3.00
C THR A 62 10.26 -10.97 1.89
N ILE A 63 8.99 -10.80 2.25
CA ILE A 63 7.89 -10.54 1.30
C ILE A 63 8.18 -9.27 0.51
N SER A 64 8.47 -8.16 1.17
CA SER A 64 8.77 -6.86 0.54
C SER A 64 9.89 -6.99 -0.50
N ARG A 65 11.01 -7.58 -0.11
CA ARG A 65 12.16 -7.81 -0.99
C ARG A 65 11.82 -8.71 -2.18
N SER A 66 11.01 -9.73 -1.95
CA SER A 66 10.55 -10.66 -3.00
C SER A 66 9.65 -9.95 -4.01
N LEU A 67 8.75 -9.07 -3.56
CA LEU A 67 7.90 -8.26 -4.42
C LEU A 67 8.71 -7.27 -5.26
N LYS A 68 9.73 -6.65 -4.66
CA LYS A 68 10.66 -5.79 -5.42
C LYS A 68 11.40 -6.57 -6.51
N GLY A 69 11.86 -7.79 -6.20
CA GLY A 69 12.47 -8.69 -7.17
C GLY A 69 11.51 -9.06 -8.31
N LEU A 70 10.26 -9.38 -7.96
CA LEU A 70 9.23 -9.77 -8.93
C LEU A 70 8.85 -8.60 -9.85
N ALA A 71 8.69 -7.38 -9.32
CA ALA A 71 8.41 -6.19 -10.12
C ALA A 71 9.50 -5.94 -11.17
N LYS A 72 10.78 -6.10 -10.78
CA LYS A 72 11.91 -5.99 -11.71
C LYS A 72 11.93 -7.12 -12.74
N GLU A 73 11.70 -8.35 -12.30
CA GLU A 73 11.68 -9.53 -13.18
C GLU A 73 10.62 -9.42 -14.27
N LEU A 74 9.41 -9.01 -13.89
CA LEU A 74 8.29 -8.87 -14.81
C LEU A 74 8.26 -7.54 -15.57
N ASN A 75 9.09 -6.59 -15.16
CA ASN A 75 9.11 -5.21 -15.65
C ASN A 75 7.73 -4.52 -15.59
N ILE A 76 7.00 -4.73 -14.50
CA ILE A 76 5.71 -4.10 -14.23
C ILE A 76 5.66 -3.53 -12.81
N PRO A 77 4.88 -2.47 -12.55
CA PRO A 77 4.68 -1.96 -11.20
C PRO A 77 3.88 -2.93 -10.33
N ILE A 78 4.25 -2.99 -9.05
CA ILE A 78 3.48 -3.65 -8.00
C ILE A 78 3.08 -2.58 -6.98
N ILE A 79 1.77 -2.41 -6.77
CA ILE A 79 1.21 -1.59 -5.71
C ILE A 79 0.83 -2.52 -4.57
N ALA A 80 1.44 -2.34 -3.41
CA ALA A 80 1.14 -3.13 -2.23
C ALA A 80 0.55 -2.23 -1.15
N LEU A 81 -0.67 -2.54 -0.71
CA LEU A 81 -1.28 -1.88 0.44
C LEU A 81 -0.62 -2.41 1.72
N SER A 82 -0.44 -1.55 2.68
CA SER A 82 0.13 -1.90 3.97
C SER A 82 -0.60 -1.18 5.09
N GLN A 83 -0.91 -1.91 6.15
CA GLN A 83 -1.49 -1.32 7.34
C GLN A 83 -0.41 -0.57 8.13
N LEU A 84 -0.77 0.59 8.65
CA LEU A 84 0.09 1.38 9.53
C LEU A 84 0.05 0.84 10.96
N ASN A 85 1.09 1.17 11.73
CA ASN A 85 1.11 0.94 13.17
C ASN A 85 -0.02 1.75 13.83
N ARG A 86 -0.75 1.10 14.73
CA ARG A 86 -1.86 1.74 15.49
C ARG A 86 -1.42 2.92 16.35
N GLY A 87 -0.13 3.09 16.59
CA GLY A 87 0.42 4.26 17.27
C GLY A 87 0.03 5.61 16.63
N VAL A 88 -0.29 5.63 15.33
CA VAL A 88 -0.83 6.83 14.65
C VAL A 88 -2.17 7.25 15.26
N GLU A 89 -3.01 6.28 15.64
CA GLU A 89 -4.34 6.54 16.19
C GLU A 89 -4.30 7.12 17.61
N SER A 90 -3.20 6.94 18.34
CA SER A 90 -3.03 7.47 19.70
C SER A 90 -2.48 8.88 19.76
N ARG A 91 -1.93 9.40 18.64
CA ARG A 91 -1.40 10.77 18.58
C ARG A 91 -2.53 11.79 18.56
N GLU A 92 -2.27 13.02 19.00
CA GLU A 92 -3.24 14.08 19.10
C GLU A 92 -3.05 15.14 17.98
N GLY A 93 -4.14 15.85 17.67
CA GLY A 93 -4.15 16.94 16.70
C GLY A 93 -4.06 16.49 15.24
N LEU A 94 -4.25 17.43 14.32
CA LEU A 94 -4.23 17.18 12.88
C LEU A 94 -2.86 16.66 12.41
N GLU A 95 -1.80 17.36 12.79
CA GLU A 95 -0.43 16.97 12.42
C GLU A 95 0.00 15.67 13.10
N GLY A 96 -0.44 15.42 14.35
CA GLY A 96 -0.14 14.18 15.05
C GLY A 96 -0.77 12.95 14.40
N LYS A 97 -1.99 13.08 13.87
CA LYS A 97 -2.70 12.00 13.15
C LYS A 97 -2.19 11.77 11.72
N ARG A 98 -1.34 12.66 11.23
CA ARG A 98 -0.76 12.55 9.89
C ARG A 98 0.26 11.42 9.83
N PRO A 99 0.10 10.45 8.91
CA PRO A 99 1.03 9.32 8.80
C PRO A 99 2.44 9.74 8.40
N GLN A 100 3.43 9.02 8.89
CA GLN A 100 4.86 9.23 8.64
C GLN A 100 5.56 7.91 8.29
N LEU A 101 6.75 7.97 7.67
CA LEU A 101 7.54 6.78 7.34
C LEU A 101 7.85 5.91 8.58
N SER A 102 8.02 6.53 9.76
CA SER A 102 8.19 5.82 11.02
C SER A 102 6.98 4.95 11.41
N ASP A 103 5.81 5.20 10.85
CA ASP A 103 4.60 4.41 11.12
C ASP A 103 4.59 3.07 10.36
N LEU A 104 5.52 2.89 9.42
CA LEU A 104 5.85 1.61 8.78
C LEU A 104 6.86 0.78 9.60
N ARG A 105 7.12 1.10 10.84
CA ARG A 105 8.23 0.59 11.68
C ARG A 105 8.26 -0.91 11.88
N GLU A 106 7.14 -1.59 11.88
CA GLU A 106 7.11 -3.07 11.87
C GLU A 106 7.58 -3.65 10.53
N SER A 107 7.88 -2.79 9.57
CA SER A 107 8.20 -3.11 8.19
C SER A 107 9.27 -2.14 7.65
N GLY A 108 10.31 -1.83 8.40
CA GLY A 108 11.39 -0.94 7.95
C GLY A 108 12.00 -1.34 6.59
N ALA A 109 11.90 -2.61 6.24
CA ALA A 109 12.27 -3.10 4.92
C ALA A 109 11.34 -2.59 3.82
N ILE A 110 10.02 -2.43 4.08
CA ILE A 110 9.08 -1.90 3.09
C ILE A 110 9.52 -0.50 2.66
N GLU A 111 9.87 0.35 3.62
CA GLU A 111 10.37 1.69 3.32
C GLU A 111 11.63 1.63 2.44
N GLN A 112 12.57 0.73 2.76
CA GLN A 112 13.83 0.63 2.01
C GLN A 112 13.63 0.09 0.59
N ASP A 113 12.78 -0.93 0.44
CA ASP A 113 12.57 -1.64 -0.83
C ASP A 113 11.67 -0.85 -1.80
N ALA A 114 10.68 -0.11 -1.28
CA ALA A 114 9.74 0.65 -2.09
C ALA A 114 10.43 1.81 -2.84
N ASP A 115 10.09 2.01 -4.11
CA ASP A 115 10.51 3.19 -4.87
C ASP A 115 9.70 4.42 -4.50
N MET A 116 8.44 4.20 -4.12
CA MET A 116 7.51 5.24 -3.67
C MET A 116 6.75 4.73 -2.46
N VAL A 117 6.56 5.59 -1.47
CA VAL A 117 5.68 5.37 -0.32
C VAL A 117 4.67 6.49 -0.30
N CYS A 118 3.39 6.11 -0.38
CA CYS A 118 2.27 7.03 -0.27
C CYS A 118 1.40 6.67 0.92
N PHE A 119 0.97 7.66 1.68
CA PHE A 119 -0.03 7.48 2.72
C PHE A 119 -1.35 8.10 2.28
N ILE A 120 -2.43 7.52 2.75
CA ILE A 120 -3.78 8.08 2.65
C ILE A 120 -4.13 8.64 4.02
N HIS A 121 -4.35 9.95 4.09
CA HIS A 121 -4.76 10.62 5.32
C HIS A 121 -6.15 11.24 5.13
N ARG A 122 -7.05 10.96 6.08
CA ARG A 122 -8.41 11.49 6.11
C ARG A 122 -8.68 12.09 7.47
N PRO A 123 -8.58 13.42 7.63
CA PRO A 123 -8.83 14.08 8.93
C PRO A 123 -10.20 13.75 9.50
N GLU A 124 -11.24 13.70 8.66
CA GLU A 124 -12.61 13.35 9.07
C GLU A 124 -12.72 11.98 9.74
N TYR A 125 -11.90 10.99 9.35
CA TYR A 125 -11.85 9.68 9.99
C TYR A 125 -11.51 9.80 11.49
N TYR A 126 -10.68 10.78 11.84
CA TYR A 126 -10.28 11.11 13.21
C TYR A 126 -11.19 12.15 13.86
N LYS A 127 -12.34 12.50 13.25
CA LYS A 127 -13.29 13.54 13.70
C LYS A 127 -12.66 14.93 13.77
N ILE A 128 -11.66 15.19 12.95
CA ILE A 128 -11.04 16.50 12.75
C ILE A 128 -11.72 17.14 11.53
N PHE A 129 -12.55 18.14 11.76
CA PHE A 129 -13.38 18.74 10.72
C PHE A 129 -12.88 20.10 10.24
N GLN A 130 -11.92 20.69 10.94
CA GLN A 130 -11.32 21.96 10.58
C GLN A 130 -9.81 21.92 10.83
N ASP A 131 -9.07 22.67 10.01
CA ASP A 131 -7.65 22.94 10.25
C ASP A 131 -7.46 24.11 11.24
N ASP A 132 -6.21 24.42 11.58
CA ASP A 132 -5.85 25.51 12.48
C ASP A 132 -6.25 26.91 11.95
N LYS A 133 -6.56 27.01 10.66
CA LYS A 133 -7.02 28.23 9.98
C LYS A 133 -8.53 28.31 9.87
N GLY A 134 -9.26 27.29 10.35
CA GLY A 134 -10.71 27.20 10.28
C GLY A 134 -11.27 26.70 8.95
N ASN A 135 -10.44 26.18 8.04
CA ASN A 135 -10.93 25.60 6.79
C ASN A 135 -11.63 24.26 7.06
N ASP A 136 -12.72 23.99 6.35
CA ASP A 136 -13.49 22.76 6.47
C ASP A 136 -12.74 21.59 5.79
N LEU A 137 -12.47 20.51 6.53
CA LEU A 137 -11.78 19.32 6.10
C LEU A 137 -12.71 18.13 5.80
N ARG A 138 -14.03 18.31 5.91
CA ARG A 138 -14.99 17.25 5.64
C ARG A 138 -14.98 16.84 4.18
N GLY A 139 -15.00 15.53 3.94
CA GLY A 139 -14.90 14.96 2.59
C GLY A 139 -13.55 15.20 1.92
N MET A 140 -12.52 15.55 2.68
CA MET A 140 -11.16 15.73 2.17
C MET A 140 -10.30 14.51 2.48
N ALA A 141 -9.41 14.19 1.57
CA ALA A 141 -8.36 13.20 1.75
C ALA A 141 -7.05 13.72 1.17
N GLU A 142 -5.95 13.37 1.80
CA GLU A 142 -4.59 13.65 1.31
C GLU A 142 -3.92 12.36 0.86
N ILE A 143 -3.27 12.41 -0.29
CA ILE A 143 -2.26 11.43 -0.66
C ILE A 143 -0.90 12.06 -0.37
N ILE A 144 -0.24 11.55 0.66
CA ILE A 144 1.06 12.05 1.12
C ILE A 144 2.15 11.20 0.45
N ILE A 145 2.88 11.76 -0.50
CA ILE A 145 4.05 11.12 -1.12
C ILE A 145 5.23 11.32 -0.18
N ALA A 146 5.39 10.39 0.78
CA ALA A 146 6.40 10.51 1.83
C ALA A 146 7.80 10.05 1.38
N LYS A 147 7.87 9.21 0.35
CA LYS A 147 9.11 8.77 -0.30
C LYS A 147 8.89 8.66 -1.80
N HIS A 148 9.85 9.17 -2.57
CA HIS A 148 9.90 8.99 -4.01
C HIS A 148 11.36 8.92 -4.47
N ARG A 149 11.83 7.74 -4.91
CA ARG A 149 13.24 7.52 -5.25
C ARG A 149 13.72 8.39 -6.41
N ASN A 150 12.87 8.62 -7.39
CA ASN A 150 13.20 9.31 -8.63
C ASN A 150 12.42 10.61 -8.85
N GLY A 151 11.78 11.16 -7.81
CA GLY A 151 10.96 12.35 -7.92
C GLY A 151 10.80 13.09 -6.59
N ALA A 152 10.00 14.15 -6.62
CA ALA A 152 9.71 14.95 -5.45
C ALA A 152 8.74 14.23 -4.49
N VAL A 153 8.86 14.53 -3.21
CA VAL A 153 7.85 14.25 -2.18
C VAL A 153 6.87 15.43 -2.12
N GLY A 154 5.68 15.19 -1.60
CA GLY A 154 4.66 16.23 -1.49
C GLY A 154 3.28 15.65 -1.22
N ASP A 155 2.29 16.53 -1.17
CA ASP A 155 0.94 16.17 -0.81
C ASP A 155 -0.04 16.51 -1.94
N VAL A 156 -0.99 15.63 -2.19
CA VAL A 156 -2.07 15.81 -3.15
C VAL A 156 -3.39 15.77 -2.42
N LEU A 157 -4.10 16.89 -2.44
CA LEU A 157 -5.40 17.01 -1.81
C LEU A 157 -6.49 16.50 -2.77
N LEU A 158 -7.35 15.61 -2.28
CA LEU A 158 -8.43 14.98 -3.03
C LEU A 158 -9.75 15.13 -2.29
N ARG A 159 -10.85 14.97 -3.02
CA ARG A 159 -12.17 14.77 -2.42
C ARG A 159 -12.44 13.30 -2.19
N PHE A 160 -12.87 12.96 -0.98
CA PHE A 160 -13.32 11.63 -0.61
C PHE A 160 -14.86 11.58 -0.60
N LYS A 161 -15.42 10.64 -1.36
CA LYS A 161 -16.85 10.36 -1.34
C LYS A 161 -17.07 8.98 -0.73
N GLY A 162 -17.61 8.93 0.47
CA GLY A 162 -17.84 7.69 1.24
C GLY A 162 -19.01 6.83 0.75
N GLU A 163 -19.72 7.28 -0.26
CA GLU A 163 -20.89 6.59 -0.85
C GLU A 163 -20.49 5.50 -1.88
N TYR A 164 -19.21 5.42 -2.23
CA TYR A 164 -18.67 4.50 -3.24
C TYR A 164 -17.63 3.56 -2.64
#